data_4ff0a2f8a6ef4e6d85e0641f53d0b8a5
#
_entry.id   4ff0a2f8a6ef4e6d85e0641f53d0b8a5
#
_cell.length_a   1.000
_cell.length_b   1.000
_cell.length_c   1.000
_cell.angle_alpha   90.00
_cell.angle_beta   90.00
_cell.angle_gamma   90.00
#
_symmetry.space_group_name_H-M   'P 1'
#
loop_
_entity.id
_entity.type
_entity.pdbx_description
1 polymer ?
#
loop_
_entity_poly.entity_id
_entity_poly.type
_entity_poly.pdbx_seq_one_letter_code
_entity_poly.pdbx_strand_id
1 'polypeptide(L)'
;MDGLPFEVLSFDDEQEWLEARKQYFTATMMADLATGSSAACEKVYRDRHGLSKPFAGNSYTQWGYEREPVLVNYAREHVDSRLEHNTGLYVSTAVEGAAYTPDAVGCREDGTVAVLAEVKTTTNMWWKLEDVPERYLWQVQWQLLVTGAEACVLVFEYHEDFESRGIDRFIIRPDKDRQDRLVALLARQKDFEAGHVEASLPDLFAVRVRELSKLKEQARELEDQLKAEIRELTGGEDFSYSDDDVQVTLSTPKRSSRFDTAGFKRAEPELYERFVKPGKAPSQRVTLKWKGAA
;
A
#
# COMPACT_ATOMS: atom_id res chain seq x y z
N MET A 1 26.92 -32.76 1.04
CA MET A 1 26.35 -31.68 1.89
C MET A 1 25.51 -30.85 0.94
N ASP A 2 24.22 -30.96 1.06
CA ASP A 2 23.34 -30.07 0.33
C ASP A 2 23.64 -28.65 0.81
N GLY A 3 23.86 -27.71 -0.12
CA GLY A 3 24.19 -26.33 0.21
C GLY A 3 23.04 -25.65 0.98
N LEU A 4 23.30 -24.46 1.56
CA LEU A 4 22.26 -23.67 2.18
C LEU A 4 21.15 -23.37 1.16
N PRO A 5 19.88 -23.24 1.58
CA PRO A 5 18.77 -22.92 0.69
C PRO A 5 18.80 -21.47 0.17
N PHE A 6 19.84 -20.71 0.50
CA PHE A 6 20.03 -19.32 0.14
C PHE A 6 21.51 -18.96 -0.04
N GLU A 7 21.74 -17.87 -0.76
CA GLU A 7 23.00 -17.09 -0.78
C GLU A 7 22.77 -15.73 -0.12
N VAL A 8 23.81 -15.14 0.45
CA VAL A 8 23.73 -13.81 1.06
C VAL A 8 24.57 -12.84 0.25
N LEU A 9 23.94 -11.79 -0.26
CA LEU A 9 24.60 -10.70 -0.96
C LEU A 9 24.79 -9.54 0.02
N SER A 10 26.02 -9.03 0.07
CA SER A 10 26.40 -7.85 0.85
C SER A 10 26.69 -6.68 -0.09
N PHE A 11 26.44 -5.47 0.36
CA PHE A 11 26.56 -4.25 -0.44
C PHE A 11 27.35 -3.20 0.34
N ASP A 12 28.09 -2.36 -0.40
CA ASP A 12 28.90 -1.29 0.19
C ASP A 12 28.04 -0.06 0.54
N ASP A 13 26.91 0.12 -0.17
CA ASP A 13 26.00 1.22 0.07
C ASP A 13 24.51 0.84 -0.19
N GLU A 14 23.60 1.72 0.23
CA GLU A 14 22.15 1.55 0.09
C GLU A 14 21.72 1.56 -1.38
N GLN A 15 22.40 2.29 -2.26
CA GLN A 15 22.03 2.39 -3.66
C GLN A 15 22.28 1.06 -4.39
N GLU A 16 23.43 0.41 -4.14
CA GLU A 16 23.75 -0.91 -4.66
C GLU A 16 22.72 -1.94 -4.20
N TRP A 17 22.35 -1.92 -2.92
CA TRP A 17 21.32 -2.78 -2.36
C TRP A 17 19.96 -2.54 -3.02
N LEU A 18 19.54 -1.28 -3.23
CA LEU A 18 18.28 -0.95 -3.90
C LEU A 18 18.26 -1.46 -5.34
N GLU A 19 19.37 -1.32 -6.09
CA GLU A 19 19.46 -1.81 -7.47
C GLU A 19 19.43 -3.35 -7.53
N ALA A 20 20.17 -4.02 -6.64
CA ALA A 20 20.14 -5.47 -6.56
C ALA A 20 18.74 -6.02 -6.26
N ARG A 21 18.02 -5.39 -5.34
CA ARG A 21 16.64 -5.79 -4.97
C ARG A 21 15.66 -5.76 -6.13
N LYS A 22 15.86 -4.89 -7.13
CA LYS A 22 14.99 -4.82 -8.31
C LYS A 22 15.02 -6.10 -9.16
N GLN A 23 16.10 -6.86 -9.06
CA GLN A 23 16.26 -8.13 -9.80
C GLN A 23 15.43 -9.27 -9.19
N TYR A 24 14.95 -9.10 -7.95
CA TYR A 24 14.28 -10.15 -7.18
C TYR A 24 12.87 -9.74 -6.78
N PHE A 25 12.07 -10.75 -6.45
CA PHE A 25 10.77 -10.59 -5.81
C PHE A 25 10.95 -10.62 -4.30
N THR A 26 10.70 -9.48 -3.68
CA THR A 26 10.92 -9.31 -2.23
C THR A 26 9.68 -9.66 -1.42
N ALA A 27 9.85 -9.85 -0.11
CA ALA A 27 8.76 -10.20 0.79
C ALA A 27 7.59 -9.19 0.75
N THR A 28 7.89 -7.90 0.63
CA THR A 28 6.86 -6.85 0.50
C THR A 28 6.07 -6.98 -0.80
N MET A 29 6.75 -7.23 -1.94
CA MET A 29 6.10 -7.43 -3.24
C MET A 29 5.20 -8.67 -3.22
N MET A 30 5.69 -9.76 -2.66
CA MET A 30 4.92 -10.99 -2.56
C MET A 30 3.71 -10.86 -1.63
N ALA A 31 3.84 -10.10 -0.55
CA ALA A 31 2.71 -9.76 0.31
C ALA A 31 1.66 -8.89 -0.43
N ASP A 32 2.11 -7.94 -1.24
CA ASP A 32 1.22 -7.14 -2.10
C ASP A 32 0.48 -8.02 -3.12
N LEU A 33 1.16 -9.00 -3.74
CA LEU A 33 0.53 -9.97 -4.64
C LEU A 33 -0.48 -10.87 -3.94
N ALA A 34 -0.17 -11.30 -2.70
CA ALA A 34 -1.03 -12.20 -1.93
C ALA A 34 -2.30 -11.55 -1.40
N THR A 35 -2.24 -10.25 -1.07
CA THR A 35 -3.35 -9.50 -0.46
C THR A 35 -4.03 -8.54 -1.44
N GLY A 36 -3.38 -8.25 -2.56
CA GLY A 36 -3.85 -7.29 -3.55
C GLY A 36 -4.84 -7.88 -4.55
N SER A 37 -5.44 -6.99 -5.34
CA SER A 37 -6.19 -7.35 -6.53
C SER A 37 -5.22 -7.64 -7.69
N SER A 38 -5.74 -8.04 -8.86
CA SER A 38 -4.98 -8.21 -10.10
C SER A 38 -4.08 -7.02 -10.48
N ALA A 39 -4.38 -5.83 -9.98
CA ALA A 39 -3.52 -4.66 -10.10
C ALA A 39 -2.24 -4.71 -9.27
N ALA A 40 -2.13 -5.63 -8.33
CA ALA A 40 -0.88 -5.83 -7.62
C ALA A 40 0.22 -6.29 -8.58
N CYS A 41 -0.12 -7.07 -9.62
CA CYS A 41 0.84 -7.49 -10.64
C CYS A 41 1.46 -6.28 -11.37
N GLU A 42 0.63 -5.34 -11.81
CA GLU A 42 1.09 -4.11 -12.47
C GLU A 42 1.91 -3.24 -11.51
N LYS A 43 1.48 -3.11 -10.25
CA LYS A 43 2.22 -2.35 -9.23
C LYS A 43 3.61 -2.97 -9.03
N VAL A 44 3.70 -4.27 -8.79
CA VAL A 44 4.97 -4.97 -8.58
C VAL A 44 5.87 -4.86 -9.81
N TYR A 45 5.33 -5.01 -11.01
CA TYR A 45 6.06 -4.78 -12.26
C TYR A 45 6.68 -3.38 -12.29
N ARG A 46 5.88 -2.35 -12.05
CA ARG A 46 6.35 -0.95 -12.08
C ARG A 46 7.41 -0.67 -11.02
N ASP A 47 7.23 -1.18 -9.80
CA ASP A 47 8.18 -1.00 -8.70
C ASP A 47 9.54 -1.64 -9.05
N ARG A 48 9.54 -2.85 -9.60
CA ARG A 48 10.76 -3.56 -10.02
C ARG A 48 11.48 -2.89 -11.19
N HIS A 49 10.74 -2.29 -12.12
CA HIS A 49 11.30 -1.65 -13.32
C HIS A 49 11.55 -0.13 -13.13
N GLY A 50 11.46 0.39 -11.90
CA GLY A 50 11.70 1.80 -11.60
C GLY A 50 10.68 2.75 -12.25
N LEU A 51 9.50 2.25 -12.60
CA LEU A 51 8.41 3.02 -13.23
C LEU A 51 7.47 3.66 -12.20
N SER A 52 7.61 3.32 -10.94
CA SER A 52 6.90 3.95 -9.83
C SER A 52 7.65 5.17 -9.32
N LYS A 53 6.92 6.15 -8.79
CA LYS A 53 7.56 7.26 -8.09
C LYS A 53 8.27 6.71 -6.83
N PRO A 54 9.52 7.11 -6.58
CA PRO A 54 10.19 6.75 -5.34
C PRO A 54 9.36 7.18 -4.13
N PHE A 55 9.28 6.31 -3.15
CA PHE A 55 8.65 6.66 -1.87
C PHE A 55 9.62 7.56 -1.09
N ALA A 56 9.21 8.79 -0.82
CA ALA A 56 10.05 9.77 -0.13
C ALA A 56 10.15 9.56 1.40
N GLY A 57 9.48 8.53 1.93
CA GLY A 57 9.34 8.35 3.37
C GLY A 57 8.34 9.32 3.99
N ASN A 58 8.06 9.10 5.26
CA ASN A 58 7.26 9.99 6.12
C ASN A 58 7.70 9.79 7.58
N SER A 59 7.08 10.51 8.52
CA SER A 59 7.40 10.41 9.95
C SER A 59 7.27 8.98 10.52
N TYR A 60 6.33 8.19 10.03
CA TYR A 60 6.20 6.77 10.43
C TYR A 60 7.36 5.91 9.92
N THR A 61 7.84 6.16 8.70
CA THR A 61 9.02 5.48 8.16
C THR A 61 10.26 5.83 8.96
N GLN A 62 10.44 7.12 9.26
CA GLN A 62 11.55 7.59 10.08
C GLN A 62 11.53 6.97 11.48
N TRP A 63 10.35 6.95 12.11
CA TRP A 63 10.16 6.29 13.40
C TRP A 63 10.52 4.81 13.34
N GLY A 64 10.09 4.11 12.28
CA GLY A 64 10.44 2.71 12.06
C GLY A 64 11.96 2.48 12.04
N TYR A 65 12.70 3.27 11.28
CA TYR A 65 14.18 3.18 11.23
C TYR A 65 14.85 3.45 12.58
N GLU A 66 14.38 4.43 13.33
CA GLU A 66 14.92 4.74 14.66
C GLU A 66 14.64 3.64 15.68
N ARG A 67 13.52 2.93 15.53
CA ARG A 67 13.10 1.88 16.45
C ARG A 67 13.61 0.49 16.11
N GLU A 68 13.96 0.23 14.86
CA GLU A 68 14.41 -1.09 14.38
C GLU A 68 15.52 -1.70 15.26
N PRO A 69 16.64 -1.00 15.59
CA PRO A 69 17.68 -1.57 16.44
C PRO A 69 17.18 -1.94 17.85
N VAL A 70 16.24 -1.17 18.38
CA VAL A 70 15.64 -1.43 19.71
C VAL A 70 14.79 -2.69 19.68
N LEU A 71 14.00 -2.87 18.62
CA LEU A 71 13.11 -4.02 18.45
C LEU A 71 13.89 -5.31 18.15
N VAL A 72 14.94 -5.21 17.36
CA VAL A 72 15.88 -6.32 17.13
C VAL A 72 16.54 -6.74 18.43
N ASN A 73 17.00 -5.78 19.23
CA ASN A 73 17.60 -6.07 20.54
C ASN A 73 16.59 -6.73 21.49
N TYR A 74 15.34 -6.25 21.49
CA TYR A 74 14.27 -6.88 22.25
C TYR A 74 14.06 -8.35 21.83
N ALA A 75 14.04 -8.64 20.53
CA ALA A 75 13.94 -10.02 20.03
C ALA A 75 15.10 -10.88 20.49
N ARG A 76 16.33 -10.36 20.45
CA ARG A 76 17.54 -11.03 20.89
C ARG A 76 17.52 -11.35 22.40
N GLU A 77 17.08 -10.41 23.21
CA GLU A 77 17.08 -10.56 24.68
C GLU A 77 15.93 -11.46 25.19
N HIS A 78 14.77 -11.42 24.52
CA HIS A 78 13.56 -12.06 25.04
C HIS A 78 13.13 -13.32 24.29
N VAL A 79 13.74 -13.62 23.11
CA VAL A 79 13.33 -14.77 22.31
C VAL A 79 14.51 -15.66 21.96
N ASP A 80 15.53 -15.15 21.28
CA ASP A 80 16.66 -15.94 20.83
C ASP A 80 17.93 -15.10 20.76
N SER A 81 18.90 -15.43 21.60
CA SER A 81 20.16 -14.68 21.74
C SER A 81 21.06 -14.72 20.48
N ARG A 82 20.77 -15.59 19.53
CA ARG A 82 21.48 -15.67 18.25
C ARG A 82 21.03 -14.60 17.26
N LEU A 83 19.91 -13.89 17.50
CA LEU A 83 19.42 -12.86 16.62
C LEU A 83 20.38 -11.68 16.56
N GLU A 84 20.87 -11.40 15.37
CA GLU A 84 21.73 -10.26 15.07
C GLU A 84 21.11 -9.45 13.95
N HIS A 85 21.26 -8.12 14.03
CA HIS A 85 20.82 -7.21 12.99
C HIS A 85 21.48 -7.56 11.66
N ASN A 86 20.73 -7.48 10.57
CA ASN A 86 21.18 -7.88 9.25
C ASN A 86 20.97 -6.77 8.22
N THR A 87 21.91 -6.65 7.31
CA THR A 87 21.82 -5.75 6.14
C THR A 87 21.97 -6.50 4.81
N GLY A 88 22.24 -7.81 4.86
CA GLY A 88 22.43 -8.66 3.69
C GLY A 88 21.10 -9.06 3.02
N LEU A 89 21.14 -9.19 1.71
CA LEU A 89 20.03 -9.70 0.91
C LEU A 89 20.17 -11.23 0.78
N TYR A 90 19.23 -11.97 1.33
CA TYR A 90 19.12 -13.41 1.23
C TYR A 90 18.40 -13.76 -0.08
N VAL A 91 19.08 -14.51 -0.94
CA VAL A 91 18.55 -14.96 -2.24
C VAL A 91 18.34 -16.46 -2.20
N SER A 92 17.15 -16.94 -2.47
CA SER A 92 16.82 -18.37 -2.44
C SER A 92 17.54 -19.11 -3.58
N THR A 93 18.17 -20.23 -3.25
CA THR A 93 18.71 -21.18 -4.25
C THR A 93 17.66 -22.19 -4.72
N ALA A 94 16.55 -22.32 -3.97
CA ALA A 94 15.47 -23.26 -4.28
C ALA A 94 14.33 -22.61 -5.09
N VAL A 95 14.10 -21.30 -4.92
CA VAL A 95 13.03 -20.56 -5.60
C VAL A 95 13.66 -19.40 -6.38
N GLU A 96 13.83 -19.63 -7.66
CA GLU A 96 14.47 -18.66 -8.58
C GLU A 96 13.80 -17.29 -8.53
N GLY A 97 14.59 -16.24 -8.30
CA GLY A 97 14.15 -14.86 -8.24
C GLY A 97 13.55 -14.46 -6.90
N ALA A 98 13.50 -15.35 -5.91
CA ALA A 98 13.04 -15.04 -4.59
C ALA A 98 14.16 -14.48 -3.71
N ALA A 99 13.93 -13.31 -3.08
CA ALA A 99 14.89 -12.74 -2.15
C ALA A 99 14.20 -11.93 -1.04
N TYR A 100 14.97 -11.61 -0.01
CA TYR A 100 14.49 -10.85 1.13
C TYR A 100 15.65 -10.36 2.01
N THR A 101 15.51 -9.18 2.60
CA THR A 101 16.43 -8.66 3.62
C THR A 101 15.74 -8.77 4.97
N PRO A 102 16.14 -9.71 5.84
CA PRO A 102 15.64 -9.80 7.22
C PRO A 102 16.10 -8.62 8.07
N ASP A 103 15.29 -8.20 9.04
CA ASP A 103 15.71 -7.21 10.03
C ASP A 103 16.72 -7.83 11.01
N ALA A 104 16.51 -9.10 11.38
CA ALA A 104 17.52 -9.87 12.11
C ALA A 104 17.48 -11.36 11.79
N VAL A 105 18.63 -12.01 11.97
CA VAL A 105 18.87 -13.42 11.66
C VAL A 105 19.60 -14.10 12.81
N GLY A 106 19.11 -15.27 13.23
CA GLY A 106 19.78 -16.16 14.19
C GLY A 106 20.23 -17.44 13.50
N CYS A 107 21.53 -17.56 13.25
CA CYS A 107 22.13 -18.73 12.59
C CYS A 107 22.59 -19.79 13.59
N ARG A 108 22.67 -21.04 13.11
CA ARG A 108 23.38 -22.13 13.77
C ARG A 108 24.85 -22.14 13.35
N GLU A 109 25.64 -22.96 14.03
CA GLU A 109 27.07 -23.14 13.73
C GLU A 109 27.33 -23.65 12.30
N ASP A 110 26.40 -24.39 11.71
CA ASP A 110 26.45 -24.87 10.34
C ASP A 110 26.04 -23.86 9.27
N GLY A 111 25.70 -22.62 9.70
CA GLY A 111 25.26 -21.56 8.82
C GLY A 111 23.78 -21.58 8.46
N THR A 112 23.02 -22.62 8.88
CA THR A 112 21.57 -22.63 8.66
C THR A 112 20.88 -21.59 9.53
N VAL A 113 19.82 -20.98 9.00
CA VAL A 113 19.01 -20.02 9.75
C VAL A 113 18.04 -20.76 10.67
N ALA A 114 18.15 -20.55 11.97
CA ALA A 114 17.24 -21.12 12.94
C ALA A 114 15.99 -20.26 13.12
N VAL A 115 16.19 -18.97 13.23
CA VAL A 115 15.14 -17.99 13.55
C VAL A 115 15.38 -16.68 12.80
N LEU A 116 14.32 -16.03 12.40
CA LEU A 116 14.30 -14.67 11.85
C LEU A 116 13.62 -13.73 12.84
N ALA A 117 13.90 -12.46 12.74
CA ALA A 117 13.04 -11.43 13.29
C ALA A 117 12.59 -10.47 12.18
N GLU A 118 11.34 -10.12 12.23
CA GLU A 118 10.72 -9.02 11.47
C GLU A 118 10.16 -8.03 12.47
N VAL A 119 10.48 -6.75 12.33
CA VAL A 119 10.05 -5.73 13.28
C VAL A 119 9.09 -4.74 12.65
N LYS A 120 8.12 -4.27 13.44
CA LYS A 120 7.11 -3.31 12.98
C LYS A 120 6.81 -2.29 14.07
N THR A 121 6.58 -1.05 13.67
CA THR A 121 5.95 -0.03 14.51
C THR A 121 4.50 0.13 14.07
N THR A 122 3.59 0.31 15.01
CA THR A 122 2.15 0.36 14.74
C THR A 122 1.42 1.28 15.72
N THR A 123 0.37 1.95 15.25
CA THR A 123 -0.56 2.70 16.10
C THR A 123 -1.75 1.85 16.58
N ASN A 124 -1.81 0.58 16.14
CA ASN A 124 -2.85 -0.36 16.56
C ASN A 124 -2.22 -1.47 17.41
N MET A 125 -2.77 -1.71 18.60
CA MET A 125 -2.36 -2.84 19.42
C MET A 125 -2.86 -4.16 18.82
N TRP A 126 -1.98 -5.14 18.69
CA TRP A 126 -2.32 -6.51 18.26
C TRP A 126 -2.29 -7.44 19.48
N TRP A 127 -3.47 -7.77 19.96
CA TRP A 127 -3.62 -8.63 21.16
C TRP A 127 -3.46 -10.11 20.85
N LYS A 128 -3.69 -10.50 19.61
CA LYS A 128 -3.60 -11.87 19.10
C LYS A 128 -3.14 -11.86 17.65
N LEU A 129 -2.70 -13.03 17.17
CA LEU A 129 -2.14 -13.15 15.82
C LEU A 129 -3.13 -12.73 14.71
N GLU A 130 -4.43 -12.95 14.95
CA GLU A 130 -5.50 -12.56 14.00
C GLU A 130 -5.68 -11.05 13.86
N ASP A 131 -5.16 -10.26 14.80
CA ASP A 131 -5.18 -8.80 14.73
C ASP A 131 -4.05 -8.26 13.82
N VAL A 132 -3.04 -9.09 13.53
CA VAL A 132 -1.93 -8.72 12.66
C VAL A 132 -2.43 -8.60 11.23
N PRO A 133 -2.14 -7.47 10.53
CA PRO A 133 -2.51 -7.34 9.14
C PRO A 133 -1.99 -8.49 8.27
N GLU A 134 -2.87 -9.12 7.50
CA GLU A 134 -2.58 -10.29 6.65
C GLU A 134 -1.31 -10.09 5.79
N ARG A 135 -1.05 -8.87 5.32
CA ARG A 135 0.15 -8.60 4.53
C ARG A 135 1.45 -8.91 5.27
N TYR A 136 1.51 -8.70 6.59
CA TYR A 136 2.71 -9.03 7.37
C TYR A 136 2.86 -10.53 7.56
N LEU A 137 1.75 -11.26 7.69
CA LEU A 137 1.78 -12.72 7.75
C LEU A 137 2.29 -13.32 6.42
N TRP A 138 1.84 -12.78 5.27
CA TRP A 138 2.37 -13.17 3.95
C TRP A 138 3.83 -12.80 3.77
N GLN A 139 4.25 -11.62 4.25
CA GLN A 139 5.64 -11.19 4.24
C GLN A 139 6.52 -12.19 5.01
N VAL A 140 6.13 -12.54 6.23
CA VAL A 140 6.85 -13.51 7.07
C VAL A 140 6.92 -14.89 6.41
N GLN A 141 5.86 -15.36 5.77
CA GLN A 141 5.88 -16.67 5.10
C GLN A 141 6.84 -16.69 3.91
N TRP A 142 6.99 -15.58 3.19
CA TRP A 142 8.01 -15.46 2.15
C TRP A 142 9.43 -15.52 2.71
N GLN A 143 9.67 -14.86 3.82
CA GLN A 143 10.96 -14.83 4.52
C GLN A 143 11.37 -16.24 4.96
N LEU A 144 10.44 -16.97 5.56
CA LEU A 144 10.63 -18.35 5.99
C LEU A 144 10.89 -19.29 4.79
N LEU A 145 10.21 -19.06 3.66
CA LEU A 145 10.43 -19.84 2.43
C LEU A 145 11.84 -19.62 1.86
N VAL A 146 12.30 -18.35 1.82
CA VAL A 146 13.62 -18.00 1.24
C VAL A 146 14.76 -18.58 2.06
N THR A 147 14.65 -18.54 3.37
CA THR A 147 15.75 -18.89 4.28
C THR A 147 15.68 -20.32 4.82
N GLY A 148 14.52 -20.98 4.73
CA GLY A 148 14.31 -22.29 5.37
C GLY A 148 14.30 -22.24 6.91
N ALA A 149 14.15 -21.06 7.51
CA ALA A 149 14.13 -20.89 8.96
C ALA A 149 12.93 -21.61 9.61
N GLU A 150 13.12 -22.06 10.85
CA GLU A 150 12.09 -22.80 11.60
C GLU A 150 11.00 -21.90 12.18
N ALA A 151 11.32 -20.61 12.38
CA ALA A 151 10.40 -19.62 12.89
C ALA A 151 10.84 -18.20 12.52
N CYS A 152 9.87 -17.29 12.47
CA CYS A 152 10.08 -15.86 12.48
C CYS A 152 9.40 -15.24 13.69
N VAL A 153 10.13 -14.41 14.42
CA VAL A 153 9.58 -13.59 15.48
C VAL A 153 9.13 -12.27 14.89
N LEU A 154 7.83 -12.06 14.81
CA LEU A 154 7.27 -10.77 14.47
C LEU A 154 7.20 -9.93 15.75
N VAL A 155 8.15 -8.99 15.90
CA VAL A 155 8.17 -8.04 17.01
C VAL A 155 7.46 -6.78 16.59
N PHE A 156 6.62 -6.24 17.43
CA PHE A 156 5.96 -4.97 17.14
C PHE A 156 5.97 -4.04 18.34
N GLU A 157 6.13 -2.75 18.04
CA GLU A 157 5.99 -1.68 19.00
C GLU A 157 4.70 -0.92 18.74
N TYR A 158 3.83 -0.90 19.74
CA TYR A 158 2.69 -0.01 19.76
C TYR A 158 3.12 1.38 20.22
N HIS A 159 2.75 2.41 19.47
CA HIS A 159 3.06 3.80 19.80
C HIS A 159 1.86 4.73 19.58
N GLU A 160 1.82 5.80 20.34
CA GLU A 160 0.91 6.95 20.18
C GLU A 160 1.77 8.19 20.01
N ASP A 161 1.51 8.98 18.97
CA ASP A 161 2.25 10.21 18.67
C ASP A 161 3.79 10.05 18.70
N PHE A 162 4.29 8.91 18.20
CA PHE A 162 5.71 8.55 18.21
C PHE A 162 6.30 8.39 19.63
N GLU A 163 5.47 8.07 20.62
CA GLU A 163 5.90 7.63 21.93
C GLU A 163 5.59 6.13 22.09
N SER A 164 6.59 5.35 22.44
CA SER A 164 6.43 3.90 22.69
C SER A 164 5.46 3.66 23.85
N ARG A 165 4.48 2.80 23.63
CA ARG A 165 3.51 2.35 24.65
C ARG A 165 3.71 0.90 25.06
N GLY A 166 4.51 0.16 24.32
CA GLY A 166 4.86 -1.21 24.62
C GLY A 166 5.38 -1.98 23.43
N ILE A 167 6.14 -3.02 23.71
CA ILE A 167 6.68 -3.95 22.70
C ILE A 167 6.14 -5.33 23.03
N ASP A 168 5.65 -6.04 22.03
CA ASP A 168 5.23 -7.43 22.13
C ASP A 168 5.61 -8.20 20.85
N ARG A 169 5.28 -9.48 20.78
CA ARG A 169 5.74 -10.36 19.71
C ARG A 169 4.81 -11.53 19.45
N PHE A 170 4.87 -12.05 18.22
CA PHE A 170 4.31 -13.35 17.84
C PHE A 170 5.40 -14.24 17.25
N ILE A 171 5.33 -15.54 17.53
CA ILE A 171 6.20 -16.53 16.88
C ILE A 171 5.41 -17.17 15.76
N ILE A 172 5.87 -16.98 14.53
CA ILE A 172 5.24 -17.48 13.31
C ILE A 172 6.10 -18.61 12.75
N ARG A 173 5.46 -19.73 12.45
CA ARG A 173 6.11 -20.90 11.85
C ARG A 173 5.79 -21.02 10.36
N PRO A 174 6.58 -21.78 9.58
CA PRO A 174 6.26 -22.07 8.19
C PRO A 174 4.85 -22.66 8.04
N ASP A 175 4.08 -22.05 7.13
CA ASP A 175 2.79 -22.53 6.66
C ASP A 175 2.94 -22.93 5.20
N LYS A 176 2.94 -24.24 4.96
CA LYS A 176 3.18 -24.79 3.63
C LYS A 176 2.14 -24.34 2.61
N ASP A 177 0.88 -24.25 2.97
CA ASP A 177 -0.18 -23.84 2.04
C ASP A 177 0.00 -22.38 1.62
N ARG A 178 0.37 -21.51 2.56
CA ARG A 178 0.72 -20.11 2.24
C ARG A 178 1.97 -20.03 1.37
N GLN A 179 3.01 -20.81 1.67
CA GLN A 179 4.24 -20.83 0.88
C GLN A 179 4.01 -21.35 -0.54
N ASP A 180 3.25 -22.43 -0.72
CA ASP A 180 2.89 -22.95 -2.04
C ASP A 180 2.08 -21.92 -2.84
N ARG A 181 1.17 -21.18 -2.19
CA ARG A 181 0.44 -20.08 -2.82
C ARG A 181 1.38 -18.92 -3.24
N LEU A 182 2.38 -18.58 -2.43
CA LEU A 182 3.37 -17.55 -2.77
C LEU A 182 4.19 -17.97 -3.99
N VAL A 183 4.62 -19.23 -4.08
CA VAL A 183 5.33 -19.76 -5.27
C VAL A 183 4.44 -19.69 -6.51
N ALA A 184 3.16 -20.04 -6.40
CA ALA A 184 2.22 -19.91 -7.51
C ALA A 184 2.00 -18.46 -7.94
N LEU A 185 1.93 -17.52 -6.98
CA LEU A 185 1.83 -16.09 -7.28
C LEU A 185 3.10 -15.54 -7.95
N LEU A 186 4.28 -16.01 -7.53
CA LEU A 186 5.55 -15.67 -8.17
C LEU A 186 5.56 -16.14 -9.63
N ALA A 187 5.17 -17.39 -9.90
CA ALA A 187 5.10 -17.92 -11.26
C ALA A 187 4.14 -17.09 -12.13
N ARG A 188 2.94 -16.78 -11.60
CA ARG A 188 1.97 -15.90 -12.28
C ARG A 188 2.53 -14.51 -12.56
N GLN A 189 3.29 -13.93 -11.64
CA GLN A 189 3.90 -12.62 -11.84
C GLN A 189 4.98 -12.65 -12.91
N LYS A 190 5.80 -13.70 -12.95
CA LYS A 190 6.79 -13.91 -14.01
C LYS A 190 6.12 -14.05 -15.37
N ASP A 191 5.03 -14.81 -15.47
CA ASP A 191 4.25 -14.95 -16.70
C ASP A 191 3.64 -13.61 -17.14
N PHE A 192 3.15 -12.81 -16.20
CA PHE A 192 2.67 -11.46 -16.47
C PHE A 192 3.78 -10.55 -17.01
N GLU A 193 4.97 -10.56 -16.39
CA GLU A 193 6.13 -9.77 -16.83
C GLU A 193 6.66 -10.21 -18.20
N ALA A 194 6.53 -11.48 -18.53
CA ALA A 194 6.86 -12.02 -19.84
C ALA A 194 5.80 -11.74 -20.94
N GLY A 195 4.67 -11.11 -20.56
CA GLY A 195 3.56 -10.82 -21.47
C GLY A 195 2.68 -12.01 -21.81
N HIS A 196 2.81 -13.12 -21.09
CA HIS A 196 2.02 -14.34 -21.31
C HIS A 196 0.64 -14.30 -20.64
N VAL A 197 0.48 -13.42 -19.65
CA VAL A 197 -0.80 -13.17 -18.96
C VAL A 197 -1.16 -11.71 -19.16
N GLU A 198 -2.21 -11.43 -19.90
CA GLU A 198 -2.80 -10.11 -19.93
C GLU A 198 -3.46 -9.84 -18.57
N ALA A 199 -3.07 -8.73 -17.93
CA ALA A 199 -3.91 -8.18 -16.89
C ALA A 199 -5.27 -7.87 -17.53
N SER A 200 -6.35 -8.43 -17.00
CA SER A 200 -7.66 -8.19 -17.61
C SER A 200 -7.91 -6.68 -17.62
N LEU A 201 -8.31 -6.15 -18.77
CA LEU A 201 -8.64 -4.71 -18.92
C LEU A 201 -9.54 -4.17 -17.79
N PRO A 202 -10.58 -4.92 -17.31
CA PRO A 202 -11.38 -4.52 -16.17
C PRO A 202 -10.58 -4.26 -14.88
N ASP A 203 -9.55 -5.04 -14.62
CA ASP A 203 -8.75 -4.94 -13.39
C ASP A 203 -7.82 -3.72 -13.42
N LEU A 204 -7.18 -3.44 -14.56
CA LEU A 204 -6.38 -2.22 -14.75
C LEU A 204 -7.22 -0.96 -14.58
N PHE A 205 -8.44 -0.95 -15.13
CA PHE A 205 -9.36 0.17 -14.95
C PHE A 205 -9.84 0.30 -13.51
N ALA A 206 -10.13 -0.81 -12.82
CA ALA A 206 -10.60 -0.79 -11.44
C ALA A 206 -9.61 -0.09 -10.50
N VAL A 207 -8.29 -0.28 -10.70
CA VAL A 207 -7.25 0.39 -9.90
C VAL A 207 -7.18 1.87 -10.20
N ARG A 208 -7.10 2.23 -11.47
CA ARG A 208 -7.09 3.64 -11.88
C ARG A 208 -8.32 4.38 -11.40
N VAL A 209 -9.49 3.71 -11.39
CA VAL A 209 -10.73 4.29 -10.84
C VAL A 209 -10.64 4.50 -9.33
N ARG A 210 -10.07 3.54 -8.57
CA ARG A 210 -9.87 3.68 -7.12
C ARG A 210 -8.89 4.82 -6.81
N GLU A 211 -7.76 4.86 -7.50
CA GLU A 211 -6.76 5.92 -7.35
C GLU A 211 -7.35 7.30 -7.67
N LEU A 212 -8.07 7.42 -8.79
CA LEU A 212 -8.78 8.63 -9.15
C LEU A 212 -9.82 9.04 -8.10
N SER A 213 -10.54 8.08 -7.52
CA SER A 213 -11.53 8.36 -6.48
C SER A 213 -10.87 8.88 -5.21
N LYS A 214 -9.74 8.29 -4.79
CA LYS A 214 -8.95 8.75 -3.64
C LYS A 214 -8.40 10.16 -3.85
N LEU A 215 -7.85 10.45 -5.02
CA LEU A 215 -7.34 11.79 -5.35
C LEU A 215 -8.46 12.83 -5.36
N LYS A 216 -9.65 12.47 -5.86
CA LYS A 216 -10.83 13.35 -5.83
C LYS A 216 -11.31 13.62 -4.41
N GLU A 217 -11.26 12.64 -3.52
CA GLU A 217 -11.62 12.80 -2.12
C GLU A 217 -10.63 13.73 -1.42
N GLN A 218 -9.33 13.51 -1.59
CA GLN A 218 -8.28 14.41 -1.06
C GLN A 218 -8.41 15.85 -1.60
N ALA A 219 -8.67 16.00 -2.90
CA ALA A 219 -8.90 17.32 -3.49
C ALA A 219 -10.13 18.02 -2.91
N ARG A 220 -11.21 17.27 -2.65
CA ARG A 220 -12.42 17.79 -2.01
C ARG A 220 -12.18 18.23 -0.57
N GLU A 221 -11.45 17.43 0.20
CA GLU A 221 -11.09 17.77 1.59
C GLU A 221 -10.28 19.08 1.64
N LEU A 222 -9.27 19.21 0.77
CA LEU A 222 -8.48 20.43 0.65
C LEU A 222 -9.34 21.64 0.20
N GLU A 223 -10.25 21.43 -0.75
CA GLU A 223 -11.18 22.47 -1.19
C GLU A 223 -12.11 22.91 -0.07
N ASP A 224 -12.63 22.00 0.73
CA ASP A 224 -13.51 22.31 1.86
C ASP A 224 -12.75 23.01 3.00
N GLN A 225 -11.48 22.62 3.26
CA GLN A 225 -10.59 23.32 4.19
C GLN A 225 -10.33 24.75 3.73
N LEU A 226 -9.93 24.95 2.47
CA LEU A 226 -9.68 26.28 1.91
C LEU A 226 -10.93 27.18 1.96
N LYS A 227 -12.10 26.62 1.65
CA LYS A 227 -13.38 27.34 1.77
C LYS A 227 -13.70 27.77 3.22
N ALA A 228 -13.33 26.93 4.20
CA ALA A 228 -13.49 27.27 5.62
C ALA A 228 -12.54 28.41 6.02
N GLU A 229 -11.26 28.32 5.64
CA GLU A 229 -10.25 29.35 5.87
C GLU A 229 -10.66 30.72 5.25
N ILE A 230 -11.14 30.71 3.99
CA ILE A 230 -11.59 31.93 3.32
C ILE A 230 -12.77 32.56 4.10
N ARG A 231 -13.74 31.77 4.58
CA ARG A 231 -14.84 32.29 5.38
C ARG A 231 -14.40 32.87 6.71
N GLU A 232 -13.43 32.24 7.36
CA GLU A 232 -12.85 32.72 8.61
C GLU A 232 -12.11 34.06 8.40
N LEU A 233 -11.22 34.12 7.41
CA LEU A 233 -10.42 35.30 7.09
C LEU A 233 -11.28 36.51 6.65
N THR A 234 -12.39 36.27 5.97
CA THR A 234 -13.29 37.32 5.48
C THR A 234 -14.40 37.67 6.48
N GLY A 235 -14.47 36.96 7.60
CA GLY A 235 -15.61 37.11 8.54
C GLY A 235 -16.95 36.68 7.94
N GLY A 236 -16.95 35.96 6.82
CA GLY A 236 -18.15 35.55 6.09
C GLY A 236 -18.76 36.63 5.22
N GLU A 237 -18.12 37.77 5.05
CA GLU A 237 -18.57 38.84 4.17
C GLU A 237 -18.28 38.52 2.70
N ASP A 238 -19.07 39.12 1.78
CA ASP A 238 -18.85 38.97 0.34
C ASP A 238 -17.44 39.49 -0.04
N PHE A 239 -16.66 38.66 -0.70
CA PHE A 239 -15.26 38.91 -1.04
C PHE A 239 -14.95 38.46 -2.44
N SER A 240 -14.08 39.20 -3.15
CA SER A 240 -13.57 38.79 -4.46
C SER A 240 -12.11 39.20 -4.61
N TYR A 241 -11.29 38.24 -5.03
CA TYR A 241 -9.89 38.43 -5.39
C TYR A 241 -9.63 37.73 -6.73
N SER A 242 -8.80 38.30 -7.56
CA SER A 242 -8.38 37.69 -8.80
C SER A 242 -6.97 38.19 -9.19
N ASP A 243 -6.13 37.27 -9.61
CA ASP A 243 -4.84 37.52 -10.28
C ASP A 243 -4.78 36.76 -11.59
N ASP A 244 -3.57 36.57 -12.15
CA ASP A 244 -3.37 35.87 -13.44
C ASP A 244 -3.68 34.38 -13.39
N ASP A 245 -3.57 33.75 -12.20
CA ASP A 245 -3.66 32.29 -12.01
C ASP A 245 -4.88 31.86 -11.21
N VAL A 246 -5.42 32.73 -10.33
CA VAL A 246 -6.42 32.37 -9.33
C VAL A 246 -7.54 33.40 -9.23
N GLN A 247 -8.77 32.91 -9.15
CA GLN A 247 -9.92 33.71 -8.77
C GLN A 247 -10.61 33.10 -7.55
N VAL A 248 -10.77 33.90 -6.51
CA VAL A 248 -11.49 33.54 -5.30
C VAL A 248 -12.70 34.45 -5.14
N THR A 249 -13.89 33.88 -4.97
CA THR A 249 -15.12 34.64 -4.76
C THR A 249 -15.93 33.99 -3.63
N LEU A 250 -16.20 34.75 -2.58
CA LEU A 250 -17.19 34.44 -1.57
C LEU A 250 -18.39 35.37 -1.80
N SER A 251 -19.56 34.82 -2.01
CA SER A 251 -20.77 35.60 -2.24
C SER A 251 -21.99 34.95 -1.60
N THR A 252 -22.86 35.77 -1.06
CA THR A 252 -24.15 35.34 -0.54
C THR A 252 -25.15 35.21 -1.70
N PRO A 253 -25.58 33.99 -2.06
CA PRO A 253 -26.49 33.80 -3.18
C PRO A 253 -27.83 34.48 -2.90
N LYS A 254 -28.29 35.30 -3.85
CA LYS A 254 -29.65 35.87 -3.80
C LYS A 254 -30.67 34.73 -3.97
N ARG A 255 -31.79 34.81 -3.24
CA ARG A 255 -32.91 33.89 -3.42
C ARG A 255 -33.33 33.90 -4.90
N SER A 256 -33.19 32.77 -5.58
CA SER A 256 -33.71 32.59 -6.94
C SER A 256 -35.01 31.78 -6.89
N SER A 257 -35.99 32.20 -7.67
CA SER A 257 -37.15 31.37 -7.94
C SER A 257 -36.76 30.26 -8.91
N ARG A 258 -37.14 29.02 -8.60
CA ARG A 258 -36.95 27.86 -9.50
C ARG A 258 -38.27 27.57 -10.20
N PHE A 259 -38.25 27.47 -11.53
CA PHE A 259 -39.42 27.06 -12.30
C PHE A 259 -39.74 25.60 -12.03
N ASP A 260 -40.97 25.30 -11.57
CA ASP A 260 -41.45 23.93 -11.38
C ASP A 260 -41.83 23.33 -12.72
N THR A 261 -40.83 22.80 -13.43
CA THR A 261 -41.04 22.14 -14.74
C THR A 261 -41.99 20.96 -14.66
N ALA A 262 -41.97 20.20 -13.58
CA ALA A 262 -42.84 19.03 -13.41
C ALA A 262 -44.29 19.43 -13.16
N GLY A 263 -44.50 20.45 -12.34
CA GLY A 263 -45.82 21.04 -12.12
C GLY A 263 -46.38 21.67 -13.39
N PHE A 264 -45.54 22.45 -14.11
CA PHE A 264 -45.93 23.07 -15.37
C PHE A 264 -46.30 22.05 -16.45
N LYS A 265 -45.51 20.98 -16.62
CA LYS A 265 -45.81 19.89 -17.56
C LYS A 265 -47.15 19.18 -17.25
N ARG A 266 -47.50 19.08 -15.96
CA ARG A 266 -48.80 18.50 -15.57
C ARG A 266 -49.97 19.44 -15.76
N ALA A 267 -49.77 20.74 -15.51
CA ALA A 267 -50.81 21.75 -15.59
C ALA A 267 -51.09 22.18 -17.05
N GLU A 268 -50.04 22.30 -17.86
CA GLU A 268 -50.06 22.85 -19.22
C GLU A 268 -49.30 21.96 -20.20
N PRO A 269 -49.73 20.68 -20.44
CA PRO A 269 -48.96 19.74 -21.25
C PRO A 269 -48.75 20.18 -22.71
N GLU A 270 -49.76 20.73 -23.33
CA GLU A 270 -49.66 21.21 -24.73
C GLU A 270 -48.71 22.37 -24.87
N LEU A 271 -48.71 23.29 -23.90
CA LEU A 271 -47.80 24.43 -23.90
C LEU A 271 -46.38 23.95 -23.63
N TYR A 272 -46.18 22.98 -22.72
CA TYR A 272 -44.87 22.41 -22.47
C TYR A 272 -44.27 21.77 -23.74
N GLU A 273 -44.99 20.94 -24.45
CA GLU A 273 -44.53 20.27 -25.68
C GLU A 273 -44.13 21.25 -26.79
N ARG A 274 -44.79 22.41 -26.90
CA ARG A 274 -44.44 23.44 -27.86
C ARG A 274 -43.06 24.09 -27.61
N PHE A 275 -42.56 24.03 -26.36
CA PHE A 275 -41.28 24.67 -25.98
C PHE A 275 -40.18 23.63 -25.67
N VAL A 276 -40.49 22.33 -25.71
CA VAL A 276 -39.50 21.27 -25.61
C VAL A 276 -38.71 21.20 -26.91
N LYS A 277 -37.40 21.42 -26.81
CA LYS A 277 -36.49 21.20 -27.94
C LYS A 277 -35.89 19.80 -27.85
N PRO A 278 -35.74 19.12 -29.00
CA PRO A 278 -35.04 17.83 -29.00
C PRO A 278 -33.64 18.00 -28.41
N GLY A 279 -33.27 17.10 -27.50
CA GLY A 279 -31.93 17.04 -26.89
C GLY A 279 -30.88 16.76 -27.98
N LYS A 280 -29.62 17.00 -27.62
CA LYS A 280 -28.49 16.58 -28.47
C LYS A 280 -28.56 15.06 -28.66
N ALA A 281 -28.12 14.59 -29.83
CA ALA A 281 -27.99 13.17 -30.09
C ALA A 281 -27.24 12.47 -28.96
N PRO A 282 -27.69 11.27 -28.50
CA PRO A 282 -27.01 10.58 -27.44
C PRO A 282 -25.58 10.27 -27.84
N SER A 283 -24.63 10.67 -27.01
CA SER A 283 -23.21 10.32 -27.14
C SER A 283 -22.86 9.25 -26.13
N GLN A 284 -21.89 8.43 -26.45
CA GLN A 284 -21.36 7.45 -25.47
C GLN A 284 -20.87 8.19 -24.23
N ARG A 285 -21.31 7.71 -23.08
CA ARG A 285 -20.92 8.25 -21.78
C ARG A 285 -20.20 7.19 -20.98
N VAL A 286 -18.97 7.45 -20.59
CA VAL A 286 -18.25 6.64 -19.62
C VAL A 286 -18.60 7.14 -18.23
N THR A 287 -19.10 6.26 -17.37
CA THR A 287 -19.40 6.58 -15.98
C THR A 287 -18.46 5.77 -15.09
N LEU A 288 -17.64 6.44 -14.30
CA LEU A 288 -16.74 5.85 -13.33
C LEU A 288 -17.36 6.00 -11.94
N LYS A 289 -17.61 4.89 -11.26
CA LYS A 289 -18.07 4.87 -9.87
C LYS A 289 -17.18 3.95 -9.04
N TRP A 290 -16.70 4.46 -7.92
CA TRP A 290 -16.17 3.67 -6.84
C TRP A 290 -17.35 3.20 -5.95
N LYS A 291 -17.47 1.90 -5.77
CA LYS A 291 -18.36 1.31 -4.75
C LYS A 291 -17.46 1.00 -3.57
N GLY A 292 -17.37 1.91 -2.62
CA GLY A 292 -16.66 1.67 -1.38
C GLY A 292 -17.11 0.34 -0.76
N ALA A 293 -16.20 -0.39 -0.13
CA ALA A 293 -16.57 -1.51 0.72
C ALA A 293 -17.46 -0.96 1.84
N ALA A 294 -18.64 -1.57 1.98
CA ALA A 294 -19.55 -1.30 3.08
C ALA A 294 -18.95 -1.81 4.39
#